data_1e31b55ae947048b3e8e9ad85ca32ede
#
_entry.id   1e31b55ae947048b3e8e9ad85ca32ede
#
_cell.length_a   1.000
_cell.length_b   1.000
_cell.length_c   1.000
_cell.angle_alpha   90.00
_cell.angle_beta   90.00
_cell.angle_gamma   90.00
#
_symmetry.space_group_name_H-M   'P 1'
#
loop_
_entity.id
_entity.type
_entity.pdbx_description
1 polymer ?
#
loop_
_entity_poly.entity_id
_entity_poly.type
_entity_poly.pdbx_seq_one_letter_code
_entity_poly.pdbx_strand_id
1 'polypeptide(L)'
;GVAHSFSRNGYKFESGPSLWSGLNSIGNNSPLGQILFLLKEDVEIKKYMGWKVLFPEAQFDLEVGDIPFRQKIRELRGDAALEEWDSFIKEIQPLSRIISRMPLLTTSPQNLNLLESFNLLTKLLPDIKHVGNLRKDFGEIAEKYLKDSFLNNWVDLLSFLISGMSMHDTNTAAMATLFNEWFNPN
;
A
#
# COMPACT_ATOMS: atom_id res chain seq x y z
N GLY A 1 14.19 -3.68 18.19
CA GLY A 1 13.17 -3.44 17.18
C GLY A 1 13.74 -3.52 15.77
N VAL A 2 12.88 -3.53 14.77
CA VAL A 2 13.29 -3.63 13.36
C VAL A 2 13.82 -2.30 12.79
N ALA A 3 13.43 -1.17 13.36
CA ALA A 3 14.00 0.14 13.03
C ALA A 3 15.38 0.26 13.68
N HIS A 4 16.42 0.06 12.89
CA HIS A 4 17.80 0.02 13.36
C HIS A 4 18.74 0.62 12.32
N SER A 5 19.65 1.46 12.78
CA SER A 5 20.75 1.98 11.96
C SER A 5 22.10 1.61 12.57
N PHE A 6 23.10 1.45 11.74
CA PHE A 6 24.47 1.20 12.17
C PHE A 6 25.47 1.99 11.33
N SER A 7 26.67 2.17 11.85
CA SER A 7 27.76 2.84 11.14
C SER A 7 28.89 1.86 10.84
N ARG A 8 29.43 1.92 9.62
CA ARG A 8 30.60 1.14 9.21
C ARG A 8 31.48 1.95 8.28
N ASN A 9 32.76 2.05 8.57
CA ASN A 9 33.75 2.78 7.78
C ASN A 9 33.34 4.25 7.49
N GLY A 10 32.72 4.94 8.47
CA GLY A 10 32.25 6.33 8.31
C GLY A 10 30.92 6.51 7.59
N TYR A 11 30.31 5.45 7.09
CA TYR A 11 28.99 5.45 6.45
C TYR A 11 27.92 5.01 7.45
N LYS A 12 26.74 5.61 7.35
CA LYS A 12 25.53 5.19 8.07
C LYS A 12 24.66 4.32 7.17
N PHE A 13 24.18 3.22 7.72
CA PHE A 13 23.30 2.27 7.04
C PHE A 13 22.02 2.07 7.85
N GLU A 14 20.91 1.99 7.14
CA GLU A 14 19.64 1.52 7.69
C GLU A 14 19.51 0.02 7.44
N SER A 15 19.06 -0.71 8.48
CA SER A 15 18.80 -2.17 8.37
C SER A 15 17.35 -2.52 8.69
N GLY A 16 16.47 -1.54 8.69
CA GLY A 16 15.05 -1.66 8.94
C GLY A 16 14.23 -0.96 7.87
N PRO A 17 12.99 -0.56 8.18
CA PRO A 17 12.16 0.19 7.25
C PRO A 17 12.85 1.48 6.83
N SER A 18 13.12 1.63 5.54
CA SER A 18 13.81 2.79 4.95
C SER A 18 12.88 3.74 4.21
N LEU A 19 11.63 3.33 3.99
CA LEU A 19 10.60 4.13 3.35
C LEU A 19 9.45 4.35 4.33
N TRP A 20 9.02 5.59 4.46
CA TRP A 20 7.93 6.00 5.34
C TRP A 20 6.86 6.68 4.51
N SER A 21 5.62 6.24 4.67
CA SER A 21 4.48 6.83 3.98
C SER A 21 3.67 7.74 4.91
N GLY A 22 2.94 8.68 4.29
CA GLY A 22 1.99 9.52 5.00
C GLY A 22 2.61 10.56 5.93
N LEU A 23 3.84 11.00 5.70
CA LEU A 23 4.51 12.01 6.51
C LEU A 23 4.54 13.41 5.87
N ASN A 24 4.05 13.57 4.66
CA ASN A 24 4.07 14.85 3.93
C ASN A 24 3.09 15.91 4.46
N SER A 25 2.16 15.53 5.32
CA SER A 25 1.27 16.46 6.02
C SER A 25 1.08 16.04 7.47
N ILE A 26 1.34 16.96 8.38
CA ILE A 26 1.17 16.75 9.82
C ILE A 26 -0.32 16.49 10.12
N GLY A 27 -0.59 15.47 10.93
CA GLY A 27 -1.96 15.11 11.32
C GLY A 27 -2.77 14.39 10.24
N ASN A 28 -2.12 13.90 9.19
CA ASN A 28 -2.77 13.14 8.14
C ASN A 28 -3.15 11.70 8.57
N ASN A 29 -3.57 10.89 7.61
CA ASN A 29 -4.04 9.51 7.81
C ASN A 29 -2.92 8.47 8.09
N SER A 30 -1.74 8.89 8.51
CA SER A 30 -0.65 7.99 8.90
C SER A 30 -0.54 7.90 10.42
N PRO A 31 -0.42 6.70 11.01
CA PRO A 31 -0.24 6.55 12.45
C PRO A 31 0.97 7.32 13.00
N LEU A 32 2.10 7.27 12.27
CA LEU A 32 3.30 8.00 12.66
C LEU A 32 3.10 9.52 12.56
N GLY A 33 2.47 10.00 11.49
CA GLY A 33 2.15 11.42 11.33
C GLY A 33 1.24 11.94 12.46
N GLN A 34 0.28 11.14 12.90
CA GLN A 34 -0.57 11.49 14.05
C GLN A 34 0.21 11.53 15.36
N ILE A 35 1.12 10.58 15.59
CA ILE A 35 1.96 10.56 16.79
C ILE A 35 2.88 11.78 16.81
N LEU A 36 3.55 12.10 15.70
CA LEU A 36 4.41 13.28 15.59
C LEU A 36 3.61 14.57 15.85
N PHE A 37 2.40 14.66 15.31
CA PHE A 37 1.50 15.80 15.57
C PHE A 37 1.14 15.94 17.06
N LEU A 38 0.78 14.83 17.73
CA LEU A 38 0.45 14.83 19.15
C LEU A 38 1.65 15.20 20.02
N LEU A 39 2.84 14.75 19.64
CA LEU A 39 4.09 15.07 20.35
C LEU A 39 4.63 16.46 19.99
N LYS A 40 4.06 17.13 19.00
CA LYS A 40 4.56 18.40 18.44
C LYS A 40 6.00 18.31 17.94
N GLU A 41 6.35 17.14 17.40
CA GLU A 41 7.65 16.89 16.81
C GLU A 41 7.64 17.21 15.31
N ASP A 42 8.66 17.94 14.86
CA ASP A 42 8.91 18.21 13.45
C ASP A 42 10.18 17.47 13.02
N VAL A 43 10.05 16.65 11.98
CA VAL A 43 11.16 15.86 11.45
C VAL A 43 11.45 16.26 10.01
N GLU A 44 12.73 16.45 9.69
CA GLU A 44 13.14 16.71 8.32
C GLU A 44 12.87 15.47 7.46
N ILE A 45 12.05 15.66 6.41
CA ILE A 45 11.62 14.59 5.52
C ILE A 45 12.07 14.92 4.10
N LYS A 46 12.68 13.95 3.42
CA LYS A 46 12.95 14.03 1.99
C LYS A 46 11.89 13.25 1.24
N LYS A 47 11.13 13.96 0.40
CA LYS A 47 10.13 13.34 -0.45
C LYS A 47 10.83 12.51 -1.54
N TYR A 48 10.35 11.32 -1.69
CA TYR A 48 10.78 10.35 -2.64
C TYR A 48 9.83 10.37 -3.86
N MET A 49 10.42 10.45 -5.06
CA MET A 49 9.65 10.74 -6.26
C MET A 49 9.47 9.54 -7.19
N GLY A 50 10.27 8.51 -7.01
CA GLY A 50 10.20 7.33 -7.87
C GLY A 50 11.30 6.32 -7.61
N TRP A 51 11.30 5.25 -8.37
CA TRP A 51 12.16 4.07 -8.22
C TRP A 51 12.77 3.71 -9.56
N LYS A 52 13.92 3.11 -9.51
CA LYS A 52 14.43 2.33 -10.62
C LYS A 52 14.00 0.89 -10.43
N VAL A 53 13.21 0.38 -11.35
CA VAL A 53 12.72 -0.99 -11.35
C VAL A 53 13.61 -1.84 -12.24
N LEU A 54 14.09 -2.96 -11.69
CA LEU A 54 14.96 -3.91 -12.38
C LEU A 54 14.30 -5.28 -12.36
N PHE A 55 13.62 -5.62 -13.44
CA PHE A 55 13.11 -6.96 -13.70
C PHE A 55 13.96 -7.68 -14.73
N PRO A 56 13.91 -9.02 -14.79
CA PRO A 56 14.56 -9.75 -15.86
C PRO A 56 14.10 -9.32 -17.26
N GLU A 57 12.81 -8.99 -17.39
CA GLU A 57 12.15 -8.63 -18.64
C GLU A 57 12.32 -7.15 -19.01
N ALA A 58 12.51 -6.26 -18.02
CA ALA A 58 12.54 -4.83 -18.26
C ALA A 58 13.26 -4.05 -17.15
N GLN A 59 13.90 -2.94 -17.55
CA GLN A 59 14.42 -1.95 -16.62
C GLN A 59 13.82 -0.60 -16.96
N PHE A 60 13.28 0.09 -15.96
CA PHE A 60 12.65 1.38 -16.16
C PHE A 60 12.63 2.22 -14.88
N ASP A 61 12.53 3.52 -15.05
CA ASP A 61 12.25 4.43 -13.96
C ASP A 61 10.72 4.56 -13.82
N LEU A 62 10.24 4.51 -12.60
CA LEU A 62 8.82 4.60 -12.28
C LEU A 62 8.61 5.71 -11.26
N GLU A 63 7.80 6.70 -11.63
CA GLU A 63 7.28 7.69 -10.69
C GLU A 63 6.19 7.06 -9.81
N VAL A 64 6.03 7.61 -8.60
CA VAL A 64 5.03 7.13 -7.65
C VAL A 64 3.61 7.39 -8.17
N GLY A 65 2.74 6.40 -8.05
CA GLY A 65 1.32 6.50 -8.37
C GLY A 65 0.84 5.63 -9.51
N ASP A 66 -0.48 5.55 -9.64
CA ASP A 66 -1.14 4.67 -10.62
C ASP A 66 -0.93 5.14 -12.07
N ILE A 67 -1.04 6.43 -12.33
CA ILE A 67 -0.97 6.97 -13.69
C ILE A 67 0.37 6.67 -14.38
N PRO A 68 1.55 6.93 -13.76
CA PRO A 68 2.83 6.58 -14.36
C PRO A 68 2.98 5.08 -14.61
N PHE A 69 2.48 4.24 -13.71
CA PHE A 69 2.56 2.79 -13.88
C PHE A 69 1.68 2.30 -15.04
N ARG A 70 0.47 2.83 -15.20
CA ARG A 70 -0.42 2.51 -16.34
C ARG A 70 0.23 2.84 -17.68
N GLN A 71 0.91 3.99 -17.77
CA GLN A 71 1.68 4.34 -18.96
C GLN A 71 2.79 3.32 -19.22
N LYS A 72 3.48 2.90 -18.16
CA LYS A 72 4.55 1.91 -18.27
C LYS A 72 4.05 0.52 -18.66
N ILE A 73 2.89 0.08 -18.15
CA ILE A 73 2.23 -1.16 -18.59
C ILE A 73 1.96 -1.09 -20.11
N ARG A 74 1.36 -0.01 -20.57
CA ARG A 74 1.06 0.14 -22.02
C ARG A 74 2.31 0.09 -22.88
N GLU A 75 3.40 0.76 -22.45
CA GLU A 75 4.68 0.75 -23.17
C GLU A 75 5.31 -0.65 -23.24
N LEU A 76 5.31 -1.38 -22.16
CA LEU A 76 6.04 -2.65 -22.03
C LEU A 76 5.22 -3.87 -22.45
N ARG A 77 3.90 -3.85 -22.25
CA ARG A 77 3.02 -5.02 -22.37
C ARG A 77 1.79 -4.79 -23.26
N GLY A 78 1.53 -3.55 -23.66
CA GLY A 78 0.41 -3.19 -24.53
C GLY A 78 -0.93 -3.02 -23.80
N ASP A 79 -1.98 -2.79 -24.60
CA ASP A 79 -3.31 -2.45 -24.08
C ASP A 79 -4.00 -3.65 -23.39
N ALA A 80 -3.75 -4.89 -23.81
CA ALA A 80 -4.35 -6.07 -23.18
C ALA A 80 -3.94 -6.19 -21.70
N ALA A 81 -2.66 -6.03 -21.40
CA ALA A 81 -2.16 -6.04 -20.01
C ALA A 81 -2.70 -4.85 -19.21
N LEU A 82 -2.89 -3.69 -19.85
CA LEU A 82 -3.51 -2.55 -19.19
C LEU A 82 -4.99 -2.81 -18.84
N GLU A 83 -5.75 -3.50 -19.68
CA GLU A 83 -7.13 -3.91 -19.39
C GLU A 83 -7.20 -4.91 -18.22
N GLU A 84 -6.24 -5.82 -18.12
CA GLU A 84 -6.10 -6.71 -16.94
C GLU A 84 -5.85 -5.90 -15.68
N TRP A 85 -4.90 -4.98 -15.72
CA TRP A 85 -4.60 -4.07 -14.61
C TRP A 85 -5.82 -3.26 -14.20
N ASP A 86 -6.55 -2.68 -15.15
CA ASP A 86 -7.76 -1.89 -14.88
C ASP A 86 -8.85 -2.72 -14.22
N SER A 87 -9.00 -3.96 -14.63
CA SER A 87 -9.97 -4.91 -14.04
C SER A 87 -9.56 -5.28 -12.61
N PHE A 88 -8.28 -5.51 -12.37
CA PHE A 88 -7.73 -5.76 -11.06
C PHE A 88 -7.91 -4.54 -10.13
N ILE A 89 -7.58 -3.35 -10.59
CA ILE A 89 -7.72 -2.12 -9.80
C ILE A 89 -9.17 -1.84 -9.40
N LYS A 90 -10.16 -2.14 -10.26
CA LYS A 90 -11.58 -2.04 -9.90
C LYS A 90 -11.98 -2.92 -8.71
N GLU A 91 -11.33 -4.07 -8.53
CA GLU A 91 -11.55 -4.94 -7.37
C GLU A 91 -10.81 -4.41 -6.12
N ILE A 92 -9.62 -3.86 -6.29
CA ILE A 92 -8.79 -3.40 -5.18
C ILE A 92 -9.26 -2.05 -4.60
N GLN A 93 -9.76 -1.15 -5.43
CA GLN A 93 -10.22 0.17 -4.96
C GLN A 93 -11.23 0.15 -3.82
N PRO A 94 -12.29 -0.69 -3.83
CA PRO A 94 -13.21 -0.78 -2.69
C PRO A 94 -12.51 -1.20 -1.40
N LEU A 95 -11.54 -2.12 -1.50
CA LEU A 95 -10.75 -2.60 -0.35
C LEU A 95 -9.88 -1.49 0.23
N SER A 96 -9.22 -0.72 -0.63
CA SER A 96 -8.43 0.46 -0.23
C SER A 96 -9.30 1.52 0.44
N ARG A 97 -10.52 1.79 -0.07
CA ARG A 97 -11.47 2.70 0.56
C ARG A 97 -11.92 2.23 1.94
N ILE A 98 -12.11 0.93 2.13
CA ILE A 98 -12.42 0.37 3.47
C ILE A 98 -11.28 0.70 4.42
N ILE A 99 -10.05 0.42 4.03
CA ILE A 99 -8.86 0.70 4.86
C ILE A 99 -8.73 2.19 5.17
N SER A 100 -8.91 3.07 4.18
CA SER A 100 -8.82 4.52 4.38
C SER A 100 -9.85 5.11 5.35
N ARG A 101 -10.97 4.40 5.55
CA ARG A 101 -12.05 4.80 6.48
C ARG A 101 -11.89 4.21 7.88
N MET A 102 -10.98 3.25 8.04
CA MET A 102 -10.69 2.69 9.36
C MET A 102 -9.94 3.73 10.20
N PRO A 103 -10.30 3.89 11.48
CA PRO A 103 -9.53 4.76 12.38
C PRO A 103 -8.14 4.16 12.59
N LEU A 104 -7.11 4.99 12.46
CA LEU A 104 -5.70 4.58 12.51
C LEU A 104 -5.19 4.37 13.93
N LEU A 105 -5.64 5.22 14.85
CA LEU A 105 -5.36 5.09 16.28
C LEU A 105 -6.63 4.58 16.95
N THR A 106 -6.87 3.28 16.84
CA THR A 106 -8.02 2.67 17.49
C THR A 106 -7.70 2.15 18.86
N THR A 107 -8.61 2.42 19.78
CA THR A 107 -8.93 1.46 20.82
C THR A 107 -9.21 0.09 20.17
N SER A 108 -8.82 -0.98 20.85
CA SER A 108 -9.16 -2.33 20.42
C SER A 108 -10.65 -2.40 19.99
N PRO A 109 -11.02 -3.13 18.93
CA PRO A 109 -12.43 -3.28 18.54
C PRO A 109 -13.36 -3.67 19.69
N GLN A 110 -12.82 -4.37 20.71
CA GLN A 110 -13.52 -4.77 21.93
C GLN A 110 -13.89 -3.57 22.83
N ASN A 111 -13.21 -2.43 22.67
CA ASN A 111 -13.40 -1.23 23.48
C ASN A 111 -14.19 -0.11 22.77
N LEU A 112 -14.67 -0.38 21.54
CA LEU A 112 -15.51 0.55 20.82
C LEU A 112 -16.87 0.66 21.52
N ASN A 113 -17.31 1.88 21.80
CA ASN A 113 -18.66 2.11 22.29
C ASN A 113 -19.70 1.96 21.16
N LEU A 114 -20.98 1.92 21.51
CA LEU A 114 -22.06 1.71 20.54
C LEU A 114 -22.13 2.79 19.45
N LEU A 115 -21.87 4.06 19.81
CA LEU A 115 -21.87 5.17 18.85
C LEU A 115 -20.69 5.08 17.88
N GLU A 116 -19.51 4.74 18.35
CA GLU A 116 -18.32 4.53 17.53
C GLU A 116 -18.50 3.35 16.58
N SER A 117 -19.06 2.24 17.08
CA SER A 117 -19.38 1.06 16.30
C SER A 117 -20.39 1.37 15.19
N PHE A 118 -21.46 2.11 15.52
CA PHE A 118 -22.46 2.55 14.55
C PHE A 118 -21.87 3.48 13.51
N ASN A 119 -21.05 4.46 13.92
CA ASN A 119 -20.40 5.39 13.01
C ASN A 119 -19.41 4.66 12.07
N LEU A 120 -18.66 3.70 12.58
CA LEU A 120 -17.78 2.86 11.74
C LEU A 120 -18.59 2.04 10.73
N LEU A 121 -19.67 1.41 11.17
CA LEU A 121 -20.55 0.63 10.31
C LEU A 121 -21.11 1.48 9.16
N THR A 122 -21.63 2.67 9.46
CA THR A 122 -22.16 3.57 8.42
C THR A 122 -21.11 3.99 7.39
N LYS A 123 -19.86 4.18 7.81
CA LYS A 123 -18.75 4.48 6.91
C LYS A 123 -18.38 3.31 6.00
N LEU A 124 -18.56 2.08 6.47
CA LEU A 124 -18.21 0.87 5.72
C LEU A 124 -19.35 0.35 4.84
N LEU A 125 -20.59 0.77 5.10
CA LEU A 125 -21.78 0.30 4.37
C LEU A 125 -21.64 0.30 2.83
N PRO A 126 -21.08 1.35 2.18
CA PRO A 126 -20.99 1.38 0.72
C PRO A 126 -20.14 0.24 0.13
N ASP A 127 -19.15 -0.22 0.89
CA ASP A 127 -18.19 -1.24 0.43
C ASP A 127 -18.30 -2.56 1.24
N ILE A 128 -19.36 -2.74 2.05
CA ILE A 128 -19.49 -3.84 3.01
C ILE A 128 -19.39 -5.24 2.38
N LYS A 129 -19.87 -5.38 1.16
CA LYS A 129 -19.78 -6.65 0.41
C LYS A 129 -18.35 -7.09 0.13
N HIS A 130 -17.39 -6.16 0.17
CA HIS A 130 -15.96 -6.42 -0.09
C HIS A 130 -15.18 -6.71 1.21
N VAL A 131 -15.72 -6.44 2.39
CA VAL A 131 -15.03 -6.62 3.68
C VAL A 131 -14.50 -8.04 3.85
N GLY A 132 -15.27 -9.05 3.41
CA GLY A 132 -14.84 -10.46 3.46
C GLY A 132 -13.57 -10.74 2.67
N ASN A 133 -13.33 -9.99 1.59
CA ASN A 133 -12.13 -10.17 0.76
C ASN A 133 -10.84 -9.71 1.46
N LEU A 134 -10.93 -8.83 2.47
CA LEU A 134 -9.75 -8.39 3.22
C LEU A 134 -9.04 -9.51 3.97
N ARG A 135 -9.70 -10.64 4.22
CA ARG A 135 -9.14 -11.80 4.93
C ARG A 135 -8.58 -12.87 4.00
N LYS A 136 -8.78 -12.72 2.70
CA LYS A 136 -8.27 -13.67 1.70
C LYS A 136 -6.79 -13.47 1.44
N ASP A 137 -6.16 -14.49 0.89
CA ASP A 137 -4.84 -14.38 0.32
C ASP A 137 -4.89 -13.44 -0.89
N PHE A 138 -3.94 -12.54 -0.96
CA PHE A 138 -3.94 -11.54 -2.02
C PHE A 138 -3.73 -12.16 -3.41
N GLY A 139 -2.93 -13.23 -3.48
CA GLY A 139 -2.70 -14.00 -4.70
C GLY A 139 -3.99 -14.52 -5.33
N GLU A 140 -4.97 -14.99 -4.55
CA GLU A 140 -6.28 -15.43 -5.07
C GLU A 140 -7.00 -14.30 -5.83
N ILE A 141 -6.90 -13.07 -5.34
CA ILE A 141 -7.52 -11.91 -5.99
C ILE A 141 -6.70 -11.50 -7.21
N ALA A 142 -5.38 -11.42 -7.08
CA ALA A 142 -4.50 -11.00 -8.18
C ALA A 142 -4.61 -11.93 -9.39
N GLU A 143 -4.46 -13.23 -9.20
CA GLU A 143 -4.49 -14.23 -10.28
C GLU A 143 -5.84 -14.33 -11.00
N LYS A 144 -6.92 -13.93 -10.35
CA LYS A 144 -8.23 -13.89 -11.00
C LYS A 144 -8.26 -12.90 -12.17
N TYR A 145 -7.57 -11.78 -12.03
CA TYR A 145 -7.61 -10.68 -12.99
C TYR A 145 -6.32 -10.56 -13.82
N LEU A 146 -5.18 -10.85 -13.24
CA LEU A 146 -3.87 -10.71 -13.87
C LEU A 146 -3.43 -12.04 -14.49
N LYS A 147 -3.23 -12.07 -15.80
CA LYS A 147 -2.70 -13.22 -16.55
C LYS A 147 -1.34 -12.92 -17.13
N ASP A 148 -1.03 -11.66 -17.35
CA ASP A 148 0.28 -11.21 -17.80
C ASP A 148 1.34 -11.47 -16.74
N SER A 149 2.44 -12.12 -17.12
CA SER A 149 3.52 -12.51 -16.18
C SER A 149 4.21 -11.31 -15.55
N PHE A 150 4.37 -10.20 -16.28
CA PHE A 150 4.97 -8.98 -15.74
C PHE A 150 4.10 -8.39 -14.64
N LEU A 151 2.76 -8.36 -14.82
CA LEU A 151 1.83 -7.87 -13.81
C LEU A 151 1.81 -8.75 -12.56
N ASN A 152 1.85 -10.08 -12.73
CA ASN A 152 1.96 -11.00 -11.60
C ASN A 152 3.27 -10.79 -10.83
N ASN A 153 4.40 -10.70 -11.51
CA ASN A 153 5.70 -10.43 -10.90
C ASN A 153 5.71 -9.06 -10.19
N TRP A 154 5.01 -8.07 -10.76
CA TRP A 154 4.89 -6.75 -10.15
C TRP A 154 4.14 -6.79 -8.82
N VAL A 155 2.96 -7.41 -8.78
CA VAL A 155 2.19 -7.48 -7.52
C VAL A 155 2.84 -8.40 -6.50
N ASP A 156 3.59 -9.42 -6.94
CA ASP A 156 4.38 -10.26 -6.05
C ASP A 156 5.54 -9.46 -5.42
N LEU A 157 6.23 -8.63 -6.20
CA LEU A 157 7.24 -7.70 -5.69
C LEU A 157 6.64 -6.72 -4.68
N LEU A 158 5.47 -6.14 -4.96
CA LEU A 158 4.79 -5.24 -4.02
C LEU A 158 4.41 -5.97 -2.73
N SER A 159 3.97 -7.22 -2.82
CA SER A 159 3.67 -8.05 -1.65
C SER A 159 4.91 -8.29 -0.81
N PHE A 160 6.03 -8.63 -1.46
CA PHE A 160 7.31 -8.80 -0.78
C PHE A 160 7.79 -7.52 -0.08
N LEU A 161 7.64 -6.36 -0.72
CA LEU A 161 8.04 -5.07 -0.14
C LEU A 161 7.27 -4.73 1.15
N ILE A 162 5.99 -5.10 1.25
CA ILE A 162 5.17 -4.78 2.43
C ILE A 162 5.20 -5.86 3.51
N SER A 163 5.29 -7.13 3.13
CA SER A 163 5.15 -8.28 4.05
C SER A 163 6.41 -9.12 4.19
N GLY A 164 7.37 -9.02 3.26
CA GLY A 164 8.50 -9.94 3.13
C GLY A 164 8.12 -11.32 2.60
N MET A 165 6.88 -11.48 2.09
CA MET A 165 6.32 -12.76 1.62
C MET A 165 5.80 -12.63 0.19
N SER A 166 5.50 -13.76 -0.45
CA SER A 166 4.87 -13.81 -1.77
C SER A 166 3.43 -13.25 -1.71
N MET A 167 2.84 -12.96 -2.87
CA MET A 167 1.45 -12.52 -2.93
C MET A 167 0.46 -13.57 -2.39
N HIS A 168 0.80 -14.85 -2.44
CA HIS A 168 -0.03 -15.96 -1.91
C HIS A 168 0.02 -16.09 -0.40
N ASP A 169 1.08 -15.58 0.22
CA ASP A 169 1.26 -15.61 1.68
C ASP A 169 0.91 -14.25 2.31
N THR A 170 0.58 -13.26 1.49
CA THR A 170 0.28 -11.90 1.94
C THR A 170 -1.24 -11.71 2.05
N ASN A 171 -1.66 -11.16 3.19
CA ASN A 171 -3.07 -10.86 3.45
C ASN A 171 -3.53 -9.67 2.60
N THR A 172 -4.72 -9.77 2.03
CA THR A 172 -5.31 -8.72 1.18
C THR A 172 -5.46 -7.38 1.90
N ALA A 173 -5.68 -7.36 3.22
CA ALA A 173 -5.77 -6.10 3.97
C ALA A 173 -4.44 -5.33 3.97
N ALA A 174 -3.30 -6.02 4.04
CA ALA A 174 -1.98 -5.40 3.94
C ALA A 174 -1.79 -4.75 2.55
N MET A 175 -2.16 -5.47 1.49
CA MET A 175 -2.07 -4.95 0.13
C MET A 175 -3.06 -3.82 -0.14
N ALA A 176 -4.26 -3.88 0.43
CA ALA A 176 -5.23 -2.77 0.34
C ALA A 176 -4.70 -1.49 0.99
N THR A 177 -3.89 -1.59 2.05
CA THR A 177 -3.19 -0.45 2.66
C THR A 177 -2.17 0.15 1.69
N LEU A 178 -1.33 -0.68 1.07
CA LEU A 178 -0.35 -0.25 0.08
C LEU A 178 -1.05 0.44 -1.11
N PHE A 179 -2.11 -0.16 -1.64
CA PHE A 179 -2.85 0.42 -2.77
C PHE A 179 -3.60 1.70 -2.40
N ASN A 180 -4.00 1.88 -1.13
CA ASN A 180 -4.54 3.16 -0.68
C ASN A 180 -3.51 4.30 -0.82
N GLU A 181 -2.26 4.04 -0.47
CA GLU A 181 -1.16 4.98 -0.66
C GLU A 181 -0.76 5.13 -2.13
N TRP A 182 -0.83 4.06 -2.90
CA TRP A 182 -0.58 4.06 -4.34
C TRP A 182 -1.54 5.00 -5.10
N PHE A 183 -2.83 4.98 -4.75
CA PHE A 183 -3.82 5.87 -5.36
C PHE A 183 -3.75 7.31 -4.85
N ASN A 184 -3.24 7.50 -3.64
CA ASN A 184 -3.13 8.79 -2.98
C ASN A 184 -1.69 9.00 -2.50
N PRO A 185 -0.72 9.14 -3.42
CA PRO A 185 0.68 9.26 -3.05
C PRO A 185 0.90 10.52 -2.21
N ASN A 186 1.40 10.31 -1.01
CA ASN A 186 1.60 11.34 0.00
C ASN A 186 3.07 11.51 0.32
#